data_21583fb38b30ff7060f6c8fb7055946f
#
_entry.id   21583fb38b30ff7060f6c8fb7055946f
#
_cell.length_a   1.000
_cell.length_b   1.000
_cell.length_c   1.000
_cell.angle_alpha   90.00
_cell.angle_beta   90.00
_cell.angle_gamma   90.00
#
_symmetry.space_group_name_H-M   'P 1'
#
loop_
_entity.id
_entity.type
_entity.pdbx_description
1 polymer ?
#
loop_
_entity_poly.entity_id
_entity_poly.type
_entity_poly.pdbx_seq_one_letter_code
_entity_poly.pdbx_strand_id
1 'polypeptide(L)'
;MDEDRKPDATARIIQVEAPYFEDLKVGQIYTDAPAVTLTAGHAAFHEALFGDRLRLPLDETLCEKVTGSARALVHPNVICNVAIGQTTSPTQRVKGNLFYRGLVLHRPVFVGDTLRTSTKIVAVKQNRAKPGRDATGMAVLEIHVENQRDETVLHFWRCAMIPCRDPNATTGASDSFDAIPAELDVKQVEAAVPDSWKLDHFRREIPGEHFDELEEGSHYVIDAVDSITSAPELVRLTLNVAKAHIDAASSPYGKRLVYGGHTISLASSQITRALPNLVTLVAWRSCDHTQPVFEGDVLHTEFSIDAKHPLAAGGGLVDLHAVVRATRGDQAQDPGAEATVLDWRVIGLMA
;
A
#
# COMPACT_ATOMS: atom_id res chain seq x y z
N MET A 1 22.22 13.10 39.51
CA MET A 1 22.50 13.80 38.23
C MET A 1 23.92 13.43 37.89
N ASP A 2 24.07 12.42 37.04
CA ASP A 2 25.38 11.89 36.62
C ASP A 2 25.60 12.43 35.19
N GLU A 3 26.17 13.62 35.12
CA GLU A 3 26.58 14.25 33.88
C GLU A 3 27.87 13.59 33.40
N ASP A 4 27.95 13.34 32.11
CA ASP A 4 29.16 13.01 31.35
C ASP A 4 29.82 11.65 31.61
N ARG A 5 29.09 10.55 31.42
CA ARG A 5 29.81 9.30 31.09
C ARG A 5 30.25 9.37 29.62
N LYS A 6 31.46 9.90 29.38
CA LYS A 6 32.17 9.69 28.11
C LYS A 6 32.21 8.17 27.86
N PRO A 7 31.91 7.71 26.64
CA PRO A 7 32.04 6.29 26.36
C PRO A 7 33.47 5.84 26.65
N ASP A 8 33.58 4.68 27.30
CA ASP A 8 34.87 4.03 27.58
C ASP A 8 35.68 4.01 26.27
N ALA A 9 36.94 4.48 26.31
CA ALA A 9 37.85 4.55 25.16
C ALA A 9 38.09 3.19 24.48
N THR A 10 37.63 2.09 25.11
CA THR A 10 37.66 0.71 24.58
C THR A 10 36.34 0.26 23.92
N ALA A 11 35.27 1.05 24.02
CA ALA A 11 33.97 0.70 23.44
C ALA A 11 34.06 0.70 21.91
N ARG A 12 33.73 -0.44 21.28
CA ARG A 12 33.55 -0.57 19.82
C ARG A 12 32.24 0.11 19.42
N ILE A 13 32.34 1.23 18.72
CA ILE A 13 31.18 1.91 18.15
C ILE A 13 30.80 1.20 16.84
N ILE A 14 29.59 0.69 16.76
CA ILE A 14 29.02 0.12 15.54
C ILE A 14 27.97 1.11 15.02
N GLN A 15 28.24 1.69 13.86
CA GLN A 15 27.25 2.53 13.17
C GLN A 15 26.36 1.64 12.29
N VAL A 16 25.03 1.73 12.49
CA VAL A 16 24.03 1.08 11.67
C VAL A 16 23.42 2.15 10.77
N GLU A 17 23.80 2.14 9.50
CA GLU A 17 23.35 3.13 8.53
C GLU A 17 22.32 2.55 7.58
N ALA A 18 21.33 3.37 7.20
CA ALA A 18 20.42 3.07 6.11
C ALA A 18 21.15 3.14 4.76
N PRO A 19 20.86 2.25 3.80
CA PRO A 19 21.47 2.28 2.47
C PRO A 19 21.23 3.59 1.73
N TYR A 20 22.23 3.99 0.94
CA TYR A 20 22.12 4.99 -0.12
C TYR A 20 21.95 4.28 -1.46
N PHE A 21 21.72 5.04 -2.53
CA PHE A 21 21.50 4.46 -3.85
C PHE A 21 22.67 3.58 -4.33
N GLU A 22 23.90 3.99 -4.08
CA GLU A 22 25.12 3.27 -4.47
C GLU A 22 25.31 1.92 -3.74
N ASP A 23 24.65 1.76 -2.61
CA ASP A 23 24.72 0.53 -1.81
C ASP A 23 23.77 -0.56 -2.36
N LEU A 24 22.83 -0.19 -3.24
CA LEU A 24 21.83 -1.08 -3.81
C LEU A 24 22.36 -1.74 -5.09
N LYS A 25 22.30 -3.08 -5.15
CA LYS A 25 22.76 -3.86 -6.31
C LYS A 25 21.67 -4.81 -6.78
N VAL A 26 21.55 -4.96 -8.10
CA VAL A 26 20.66 -5.95 -8.70
C VAL A 26 20.99 -7.34 -8.18
N GLY A 27 19.98 -8.09 -7.82
CA GLY A 27 20.09 -9.45 -7.27
C GLY A 27 20.18 -9.50 -5.74
N GLN A 28 20.41 -8.39 -5.05
CA GLN A 28 20.33 -8.39 -3.57
C GLN A 28 18.93 -8.74 -3.10
N ILE A 29 18.85 -9.60 -2.08
CA ILE A 29 17.60 -10.02 -1.45
C ILE A 29 17.65 -9.61 0.03
N TYR A 30 16.59 -8.97 0.49
CA TYR A 30 16.38 -8.56 1.88
C TYR A 30 15.26 -9.40 2.48
N THR A 31 15.56 -10.08 3.59
CA THR A 31 14.63 -10.92 4.38
C THR A 31 14.75 -10.62 5.86
N ASP A 32 15.31 -9.46 6.20
CA ASP A 32 15.62 -9.04 7.55
C ASP A 32 14.39 -8.50 8.30
N ALA A 33 13.30 -8.17 7.59
CA ALA A 33 12.04 -7.84 8.23
C ALA A 33 11.48 -9.07 8.96
N PRO A 34 11.07 -8.94 10.25
CA PRO A 34 10.52 -10.07 10.98
C PRO A 34 9.18 -10.52 10.39
N ALA A 35 8.90 -11.84 10.44
CA ALA A 35 7.58 -12.35 10.11
C ALA A 35 6.53 -11.75 11.06
N VAL A 36 5.33 -11.45 10.52
CA VAL A 36 4.24 -10.86 11.29
C VAL A 36 3.01 -11.74 11.25
N THR A 37 2.54 -12.18 12.41
CA THR A 37 1.22 -12.80 12.55
C THR A 37 0.16 -11.71 12.58
N LEU A 38 -0.75 -11.73 11.61
CA LEU A 38 -1.87 -10.79 11.55
C LEU A 38 -2.94 -11.20 12.56
N THR A 39 -3.06 -10.42 13.60
CA THR A 39 -3.94 -10.69 14.75
C THR A 39 -5.22 -9.86 14.68
N ALA A 40 -6.21 -10.20 15.54
CA ALA A 40 -7.37 -9.34 15.75
C ALA A 40 -6.99 -7.90 16.19
N GLY A 41 -5.81 -7.72 16.80
CA GLY A 41 -5.27 -6.40 17.13
C GLY A 41 -4.95 -5.56 15.88
N HIS A 42 -4.42 -6.17 14.82
CA HIS A 42 -4.17 -5.48 13.54
C HIS A 42 -5.50 -5.08 12.88
N ALA A 43 -6.50 -5.95 12.90
CA ALA A 43 -7.83 -5.66 12.36
C ALA A 43 -8.49 -4.49 13.12
N ALA A 44 -8.58 -4.58 14.45
CA ALA A 44 -9.16 -3.52 15.28
C ALA A 44 -8.45 -2.18 15.15
N PHE A 45 -7.12 -2.20 14.99
CA PHE A 45 -6.35 -1.00 14.79
C PHE A 45 -6.64 -0.36 13.42
N HIS A 46 -6.73 -1.16 12.37
CA HIS A 46 -7.11 -0.70 11.03
C HIS A 46 -8.52 -0.09 11.04
N GLU A 47 -9.47 -0.75 11.69
CA GLU A 47 -10.84 -0.23 11.87
C GLU A 47 -10.83 1.14 12.60
N ALA A 48 -10.05 1.25 13.68
CA ALA A 48 -9.94 2.48 14.45
C ALA A 48 -9.30 3.64 13.67
N LEU A 49 -8.39 3.33 12.73
CA LEU A 49 -7.74 4.36 11.91
C LEU A 49 -8.61 4.83 10.74
N PHE A 50 -9.33 3.92 10.09
CA PHE A 50 -9.92 4.18 8.78
C PHE A 50 -11.44 4.05 8.74
N GLY A 51 -12.05 3.31 9.67
CA GLY A 51 -13.51 3.06 9.66
C GLY A 51 -14.00 2.44 8.35
N ASP A 52 -13.17 1.61 7.70
CA ASP A 52 -13.52 0.94 6.45
C ASP A 52 -14.69 -0.02 6.65
N ARG A 53 -15.63 -0.04 5.70
CA ARG A 53 -16.88 -0.78 5.79
C ARG A 53 -16.89 -2.09 5.00
N LEU A 54 -15.73 -2.57 4.58
CA LEU A 54 -15.62 -3.87 3.92
C LEU A 54 -16.14 -4.96 4.86
N ARG A 55 -17.14 -5.73 4.40
CA ARG A 55 -17.97 -6.54 5.31
C ARG A 55 -17.28 -7.80 5.84
N LEU A 56 -16.56 -8.52 4.97
CA LEU A 56 -15.95 -9.79 5.38
C LEU A 56 -14.88 -9.66 6.49
N PRO A 57 -14.11 -8.57 6.57
CA PRO A 57 -13.25 -8.29 7.72
C PRO A 57 -14.00 -7.94 9.01
N LEU A 58 -15.20 -7.33 8.90
CA LEU A 58 -15.97 -6.83 10.04
C LEU A 58 -16.93 -7.87 10.64
N ASP A 59 -17.50 -8.74 9.80
CA ASP A 59 -18.54 -9.72 10.17
C ASP A 59 -18.00 -11.15 10.02
N GLU A 60 -17.53 -11.72 11.11
CA GLU A 60 -17.03 -13.10 11.15
C GLU A 60 -18.09 -14.12 10.74
N THR A 61 -19.37 -13.89 11.08
CA THR A 61 -20.46 -14.79 10.73
C THR A 61 -20.71 -14.80 9.23
N LEU A 62 -20.74 -13.64 8.61
CA LEU A 62 -20.84 -13.52 7.15
C LEU A 62 -19.60 -14.09 6.47
N CYS A 63 -18.42 -13.80 7.01
CA CYS A 63 -17.15 -14.31 6.49
C CYS A 63 -17.15 -15.84 6.45
N GLU A 64 -17.53 -16.51 7.55
CA GLU A 64 -17.62 -17.97 7.59
C GLU A 64 -18.60 -18.54 6.56
N LYS A 65 -19.77 -17.95 6.44
CA LYS A 65 -20.80 -18.39 5.47
C LYS A 65 -20.35 -18.23 4.02
N VAL A 66 -19.60 -17.16 3.72
CA VAL A 66 -19.12 -16.87 2.35
C VAL A 66 -17.86 -17.66 2.04
N THR A 67 -16.88 -17.64 2.92
CA THR A 67 -15.53 -18.19 2.66
C THR A 67 -15.34 -19.62 3.14
N GLY A 68 -16.18 -20.09 4.06
CA GLY A 68 -16.02 -21.36 4.76
C GLY A 68 -14.97 -21.35 5.88
N SER A 69 -14.35 -20.22 6.17
CA SER A 69 -13.36 -20.06 7.22
C SER A 69 -14.02 -19.57 8.51
N ALA A 70 -13.77 -20.27 9.62
CA ALA A 70 -14.18 -19.83 10.95
C ALA A 70 -13.33 -18.65 11.50
N ARG A 71 -12.37 -18.15 10.72
CA ARG A 71 -11.52 -17.02 11.09
C ARG A 71 -11.90 -15.81 10.22
N ALA A 72 -11.88 -14.61 10.82
CA ALA A 72 -12.14 -13.37 10.09
C ALA A 72 -11.16 -13.18 8.96
N LEU A 73 -11.65 -12.67 7.82
CA LEU A 73 -10.79 -12.24 6.71
C LEU A 73 -10.00 -11.00 7.16
N VAL A 74 -8.71 -10.98 6.89
CA VAL A 74 -7.90 -9.76 7.08
C VAL A 74 -8.21 -8.78 5.97
N HIS A 75 -8.41 -7.52 6.33
CA HIS A 75 -8.63 -6.46 5.34
C HIS A 75 -7.45 -6.38 4.36
N PRO A 76 -7.67 -6.33 3.02
CA PRO A 76 -6.61 -6.31 2.02
C PRO A 76 -5.55 -5.23 2.24
N ASN A 77 -5.98 -4.03 2.69
CA ASN A 77 -5.06 -2.94 2.95
C ASN A 77 -4.15 -3.20 4.17
N VAL A 78 -4.55 -4.01 5.15
CA VAL A 78 -3.66 -4.44 6.24
C VAL A 78 -2.52 -5.27 5.67
N ILE A 79 -2.83 -6.21 4.77
CA ILE A 79 -1.84 -7.07 4.11
C ILE A 79 -0.86 -6.23 3.29
N CYS A 80 -1.39 -5.35 2.42
CA CYS A 80 -0.57 -4.47 1.59
C CYS A 80 0.30 -3.53 2.43
N ASN A 81 -0.28 -2.92 3.48
CA ASN A 81 0.44 -1.98 4.33
C ASN A 81 1.58 -2.64 5.10
N VAL A 82 1.37 -3.84 5.65
CA VAL A 82 2.41 -4.61 6.34
C VAL A 82 3.50 -5.02 5.33
N ALA A 83 3.13 -5.56 4.18
CA ALA A 83 4.08 -5.96 3.14
C ALA A 83 4.94 -4.77 2.69
N ILE A 84 4.31 -3.63 2.32
CA ILE A 84 5.02 -2.43 1.87
C ILE A 84 5.91 -1.87 3.00
N GLY A 85 5.41 -1.84 4.24
CA GLY A 85 6.19 -1.40 5.40
C GLY A 85 7.46 -2.22 5.59
N GLN A 86 7.36 -3.54 5.49
CA GLN A 86 8.50 -4.46 5.60
C GLN A 86 9.54 -4.30 4.47
N THR A 87 9.14 -3.78 3.30
CA THR A 87 10.09 -3.51 2.20
C THR A 87 10.93 -2.26 2.40
N THR A 88 10.73 -1.52 3.48
CA THR A 88 11.44 -0.25 3.72
C THR A 88 12.85 -0.42 4.28
N SER A 89 13.26 -1.62 4.67
CA SER A 89 14.63 -1.89 5.13
C SER A 89 15.70 -1.39 4.14
N PRO A 90 15.70 -1.78 2.85
CA PRO A 90 16.65 -1.24 1.88
C PRO A 90 16.35 0.21 1.44
N THR A 91 15.19 0.75 1.76
CA THR A 91 14.72 2.05 1.25
C THR A 91 14.40 3.05 2.35
N GLN A 92 15.07 2.97 3.50
CA GLN A 92 14.84 3.87 4.65
C GLN A 92 14.99 5.36 4.30
N ARG A 93 15.85 5.68 3.30
CA ARG A 93 16.11 7.04 2.81
C ARG A 93 15.22 7.44 1.62
N VAL A 94 14.15 6.69 1.36
CA VAL A 94 13.26 6.96 0.22
C VAL A 94 12.75 8.39 0.23
N LYS A 95 12.87 9.06 -0.93
CA LYS A 95 12.32 10.41 -1.16
C LYS A 95 10.91 10.36 -1.75
N GLY A 96 10.54 9.26 -2.40
CA GLY A 96 9.22 9.00 -2.96
C GLY A 96 9.17 7.64 -3.62
N ASN A 97 7.98 7.06 -3.68
CA ASN A 97 7.70 5.87 -4.46
C ASN A 97 7.13 6.31 -5.81
N LEU A 98 7.70 5.83 -6.91
CA LEU A 98 7.38 6.32 -8.25
C LEU A 98 6.28 5.51 -8.93
N PHE A 99 6.16 4.23 -8.58
CA PHE A 99 5.06 3.37 -9.04
C PHE A 99 4.93 2.11 -8.17
N TYR A 100 3.73 1.54 -8.21
CA TYR A 100 3.43 0.14 -7.92
C TYR A 100 2.92 -0.51 -9.20
N ARG A 101 3.34 -1.76 -9.48
CA ARG A 101 2.92 -2.52 -10.66
C ARG A 101 2.66 -3.97 -10.32
N GLY A 102 1.68 -4.56 -10.99
CA GLY A 102 1.41 -5.99 -10.93
C GLY A 102 1.03 -6.50 -9.54
N LEU A 103 0.42 -5.66 -8.68
CA LEU A 103 0.05 -6.07 -7.33
C LEU A 103 -1.17 -6.99 -7.37
N VAL A 104 -0.97 -8.25 -6.97
CA VAL A 104 -2.04 -9.25 -6.86
C VAL A 104 -2.01 -9.90 -5.49
N LEU A 105 -3.16 -9.92 -4.82
CA LEU A 105 -3.45 -10.71 -3.63
C LEU A 105 -3.84 -12.12 -4.08
N HIS A 106 -2.87 -13.01 -4.23
CA HIS A 106 -3.04 -14.35 -4.80
C HIS A 106 -3.92 -15.28 -3.96
N ARG A 107 -4.11 -14.97 -2.69
CA ARG A 107 -4.99 -15.75 -1.80
C ARG A 107 -5.52 -14.91 -0.64
N PRO A 108 -6.69 -15.27 -0.11
CA PRO A 108 -7.22 -14.65 1.09
C PRO A 108 -6.29 -14.94 2.29
N VAL A 109 -6.21 -13.96 3.18
CA VAL A 109 -5.49 -14.05 4.46
C VAL A 109 -6.49 -13.93 5.58
N PHE A 110 -6.37 -14.79 6.57
CA PHE A 110 -7.27 -14.80 7.72
C PHE A 110 -6.51 -14.44 9.00
N VAL A 111 -7.21 -13.89 9.98
CA VAL A 111 -6.65 -13.59 11.31
C VAL A 111 -5.96 -14.84 11.86
N GLY A 112 -4.70 -14.69 12.31
CA GLY A 112 -3.82 -15.77 12.73
C GLY A 112 -2.84 -16.26 11.66
N ASP A 113 -2.96 -15.84 10.42
CA ASP A 113 -1.94 -16.15 9.41
C ASP A 113 -0.69 -15.30 9.65
N THR A 114 0.48 -15.89 9.40
CA THR A 114 1.78 -15.25 9.57
C THR A 114 2.38 -14.96 8.19
N LEU A 115 2.73 -13.71 7.94
CA LEU A 115 3.30 -13.27 6.66
C LEU A 115 4.80 -13.06 6.79
N ARG A 116 5.54 -13.47 5.75
CA ARG A 116 6.96 -13.20 5.54
C ARG A 116 7.14 -12.47 4.23
N THR A 117 7.85 -11.36 4.28
CA THR A 117 8.11 -10.54 3.09
C THR A 117 9.58 -10.66 2.70
N SER A 118 9.84 -10.98 1.44
CA SER A 118 11.14 -10.86 0.81
C SER A 118 11.14 -9.73 -0.22
N THR A 119 12.25 -9.02 -0.30
CA THR A 119 12.44 -7.88 -1.21
C THR A 119 13.70 -8.07 -2.02
N LYS A 120 13.59 -8.14 -3.34
CA LYS A 120 14.72 -8.29 -4.25
C LYS A 120 14.91 -7.02 -5.08
N ILE A 121 16.14 -6.52 -5.18
CA ILE A 121 16.49 -5.45 -6.10
C ILE A 121 16.57 -6.04 -7.51
N VAL A 122 15.73 -5.58 -8.43
CA VAL A 122 15.66 -6.11 -9.80
C VAL A 122 16.18 -5.16 -10.86
N ALA A 123 16.20 -3.85 -10.58
CA ALA A 123 16.83 -2.86 -11.47
C ALA A 123 17.24 -1.62 -10.69
N VAL A 124 18.33 -0.98 -11.10
CA VAL A 124 18.80 0.31 -10.57
C VAL A 124 19.15 1.27 -11.69
N LYS A 125 18.68 2.51 -11.57
CA LYS A 125 18.92 3.54 -12.59
C LYS A 125 19.12 4.89 -11.95
N GLN A 126 20.25 5.54 -12.23
CA GLN A 126 20.51 6.89 -11.75
C GLN A 126 19.59 7.89 -12.46
N ASN A 127 19.04 8.82 -11.72
CA ASN A 127 18.28 9.93 -12.28
C ASN A 127 19.18 10.90 -13.02
N ARG A 128 18.65 11.55 -14.05
CA ARG A 128 19.38 12.62 -14.75
C ARG A 128 19.69 13.74 -13.76
N ALA A 129 20.92 14.23 -13.81
CA ALA A 129 21.34 15.40 -13.02
C ALA A 129 20.46 16.62 -13.36
N LYS A 130 20.04 17.33 -12.33
CA LYS A 130 19.31 18.60 -12.45
C LYS A 130 20.03 19.67 -11.67
N PRO A 131 20.22 20.89 -12.22
CA PRO A 131 20.87 21.98 -11.50
C PRO A 131 20.21 22.25 -10.13
N GLY A 132 21.02 22.38 -9.08
CA GLY A 132 20.56 22.69 -7.73
C GLY A 132 19.83 21.52 -7.01
N ARG A 133 19.94 20.29 -7.54
CA ARG A 133 19.37 19.09 -6.88
C ARG A 133 20.44 18.04 -6.67
N ASP A 134 20.42 17.44 -5.47
CA ASP A 134 21.28 16.33 -5.14
C ASP A 134 21.02 15.12 -6.05
N ALA A 135 22.07 14.34 -6.31
CA ALA A 135 22.00 13.11 -7.08
C ALA A 135 21.10 12.08 -6.39
N THR A 136 20.26 11.44 -7.18
CA THR A 136 19.35 10.37 -6.75
C THR A 136 19.34 9.25 -7.78
N GLY A 137 18.87 8.07 -7.38
CA GLY A 137 18.61 6.97 -8.29
C GLY A 137 17.26 6.32 -8.00
N MET A 138 16.81 5.54 -8.95
CA MET A 138 15.62 4.71 -8.88
C MET A 138 16.04 3.27 -8.66
N ALA A 139 15.48 2.62 -7.64
CA ALA A 139 15.63 1.21 -7.39
C ALA A 139 14.27 0.53 -7.54
N VAL A 140 14.17 -0.44 -8.46
CA VAL A 140 12.99 -1.28 -8.59
C VAL A 140 13.15 -2.50 -7.71
N LEU A 141 12.16 -2.70 -6.88
CA LEU A 141 12.06 -3.81 -5.95
C LEU A 141 10.96 -4.76 -6.41
N GLU A 142 11.26 -6.04 -6.43
CA GLU A 142 10.30 -7.14 -6.54
C GLU A 142 9.98 -7.62 -5.13
N ILE A 143 8.71 -7.65 -4.79
CA ILE A 143 8.23 -8.00 -3.46
C ILE A 143 7.44 -9.31 -3.54
N HIS A 144 7.81 -10.26 -2.71
CA HIS A 144 7.14 -11.54 -2.58
C HIS A 144 6.76 -11.77 -1.11
N VAL A 145 5.49 -12.04 -0.86
CA VAL A 145 4.96 -12.30 0.48
C VAL A 145 4.38 -13.70 0.53
N GLU A 146 4.81 -14.45 1.50
CA GLU A 146 4.35 -15.82 1.76
C GLU A 146 3.71 -15.92 3.13
N ASN A 147 2.78 -16.88 3.26
CA ASN A 147 2.23 -17.24 4.56
C ASN A 147 3.09 -18.31 5.27
N GLN A 148 2.64 -18.79 6.43
CA GLN A 148 3.32 -19.84 7.24
C GLN A 148 3.36 -21.22 6.56
N ARG A 149 2.71 -21.41 5.42
CA ARG A 149 2.69 -22.64 4.63
C ARG A 149 3.52 -22.52 3.35
N ASP A 150 4.36 -21.47 3.23
CA ASP A 150 5.15 -21.15 2.06
C ASP A 150 4.29 -20.91 0.79
N GLU A 151 3.06 -20.47 0.97
CA GLU A 151 2.15 -20.14 -0.11
C GLU A 151 2.23 -18.64 -0.43
N THR A 152 2.35 -18.29 -1.70
CA THR A 152 2.34 -16.89 -2.15
C THR A 152 1.01 -16.23 -1.82
N VAL A 153 1.08 -15.14 -1.05
CA VAL A 153 -0.07 -14.31 -0.65
C VAL A 153 -0.16 -13.05 -1.51
N LEU A 154 0.98 -12.39 -1.70
CA LEU A 154 1.04 -11.11 -2.41
C LEU A 154 2.33 -11.04 -3.21
N HIS A 155 2.24 -10.54 -4.44
CA HIS A 155 3.39 -10.28 -5.29
C HIS A 155 3.20 -8.96 -6.03
N PHE A 156 4.26 -8.15 -6.14
CA PHE A 156 4.24 -6.89 -6.87
C PHE A 156 5.63 -6.29 -7.05
N TRP A 157 5.71 -5.24 -7.86
CA TRP A 157 6.89 -4.39 -8.00
C TRP A 157 6.61 -2.98 -7.54
N ARG A 158 7.60 -2.35 -6.92
CA ARG A 158 7.59 -0.91 -6.64
C ARG A 158 8.91 -0.27 -6.99
N CYS A 159 8.89 1.01 -7.31
CA CYS A 159 10.09 1.78 -7.62
C CYS A 159 10.29 2.90 -6.60
N ALA A 160 11.39 2.84 -5.88
CA ALA A 160 11.76 3.83 -4.87
C ALA A 160 12.84 4.78 -5.40
N MET A 161 12.66 6.07 -5.17
CA MET A 161 13.69 7.09 -5.41
C MET A 161 14.55 7.27 -4.15
N ILE A 162 15.84 6.96 -4.26
CA ILE A 162 16.80 6.96 -3.15
C ILE A 162 17.89 8.01 -3.42
N PRO A 163 18.32 8.80 -2.42
CA PRO A 163 19.43 9.74 -2.57
C PRO A 163 20.75 9.00 -2.74
N CYS A 164 21.66 9.59 -3.49
CA CYS A 164 23.06 9.19 -3.48
C CYS A 164 23.75 9.71 -2.20
N ARG A 165 24.83 9.05 -1.79
CA ARG A 165 25.65 9.46 -0.65
C ARG A 165 26.38 10.76 -0.99
N ASP A 166 27.00 10.82 -2.17
CA ASP A 166 27.56 12.05 -2.71
C ASP A 166 26.48 12.79 -3.52
N PRO A 167 26.13 14.05 -3.16
CA PRO A 167 25.18 14.86 -3.91
C PRO A 167 25.52 15.05 -5.39
N ASN A 168 26.78 14.86 -5.78
CA ASN A 168 27.26 14.98 -7.16
C ASN A 168 27.62 13.62 -7.79
N ALA A 169 27.19 12.52 -7.21
CA ALA A 169 27.54 11.19 -7.67
C ALA A 169 27.19 10.94 -9.13
N THR A 170 28.08 10.21 -9.82
CA THR A 170 27.83 9.59 -11.13
C THR A 170 28.10 8.10 -11.00
N THR A 171 27.04 7.31 -10.81
CA THR A 171 27.17 5.88 -10.47
C THR A 171 27.28 4.98 -11.69
N GLY A 172 26.86 5.45 -12.88
CA GLY A 172 26.78 4.65 -14.09
C GLY A 172 25.59 3.68 -14.14
N ALA A 173 24.75 3.62 -13.11
CA ALA A 173 23.57 2.76 -13.09
C ALA A 173 22.55 3.21 -14.15
N SER A 174 22.19 2.30 -15.08
CA SER A 174 21.38 2.63 -16.25
C SER A 174 20.45 1.49 -16.70
N ASP A 175 20.02 0.62 -15.80
CA ASP A 175 19.16 -0.52 -16.13
C ASP A 175 17.87 -0.06 -16.80
N SER A 176 17.36 -0.88 -17.73
CA SER A 176 16.01 -0.74 -18.27
C SER A 176 14.97 -1.28 -17.27
N PHE A 177 13.78 -0.68 -17.29
CA PHE A 177 12.62 -1.18 -16.54
C PHE A 177 11.62 -1.94 -17.43
N ASP A 178 11.99 -2.24 -18.68
CA ASP A 178 11.10 -2.87 -19.67
C ASP A 178 10.70 -4.30 -19.27
N ALA A 179 11.51 -4.97 -18.43
CA ALA A 179 11.17 -6.29 -17.88
C ALA A 179 10.13 -6.23 -16.74
N ILE A 180 9.82 -5.05 -16.22
CA ILE A 180 8.80 -4.89 -15.17
C ILE A 180 7.43 -4.82 -15.84
N PRO A 181 6.47 -5.70 -15.49
CA PRO A 181 5.15 -5.70 -16.11
C PRO A 181 4.50 -4.31 -16.05
N ALA A 182 4.10 -3.79 -17.20
CA ALA A 182 3.38 -2.51 -17.27
C ALA A 182 1.89 -2.70 -16.97
N GLU A 183 1.35 -3.88 -17.32
CA GLU A 183 -0.05 -4.23 -17.18
C GLU A 183 -0.21 -5.49 -16.35
N LEU A 184 -1.38 -5.65 -15.77
CA LEU A 184 -1.77 -6.78 -14.94
C LEU A 184 -2.46 -7.84 -15.80
N ASP A 185 -2.06 -9.09 -15.68
CA ASP A 185 -2.77 -10.20 -16.32
C ASP A 185 -4.08 -10.49 -15.57
N VAL A 186 -5.21 -10.19 -16.20
CA VAL A 186 -6.56 -10.40 -15.62
C VAL A 186 -6.77 -11.85 -15.22
N LYS A 187 -6.22 -12.82 -15.94
CA LYS A 187 -6.34 -14.24 -15.59
C LYS A 187 -5.66 -14.59 -14.26
N GLN A 188 -4.56 -13.91 -13.93
CA GLN A 188 -3.95 -14.07 -12.61
C GLN A 188 -4.83 -13.52 -11.49
N VAL A 189 -5.57 -12.43 -11.78
CA VAL A 189 -6.51 -11.84 -10.82
C VAL A 189 -7.75 -12.72 -10.65
N GLU A 190 -8.28 -13.27 -11.74
CA GLU A 190 -9.38 -14.25 -11.69
C GLU A 190 -9.00 -15.48 -10.86
N ALA A 191 -7.79 -16.02 -11.07
CA ALA A 191 -7.28 -17.17 -10.33
C ALA A 191 -7.01 -16.88 -8.83
N ALA A 192 -6.95 -15.62 -8.43
CA ALA A 192 -6.80 -15.22 -7.02
C ALA A 192 -8.11 -15.28 -6.23
N VAL A 193 -9.26 -15.32 -6.93
CA VAL A 193 -10.57 -15.47 -6.29
C VAL A 193 -10.84 -16.96 -6.07
N PRO A 194 -11.03 -17.42 -4.82
CA PRO A 194 -11.28 -18.84 -4.58
C PRO A 194 -12.65 -19.27 -5.13
N ASP A 195 -12.69 -20.31 -5.95
CA ASP A 195 -13.93 -20.90 -6.49
C ASP A 195 -14.88 -21.40 -5.39
N SER A 196 -14.37 -21.66 -4.21
CA SER A 196 -15.14 -22.12 -3.04
C SER A 196 -15.94 -21.02 -2.35
N TRP A 197 -15.72 -19.76 -2.69
CA TRP A 197 -16.46 -18.65 -2.08
C TRP A 197 -17.91 -18.61 -2.58
N LYS A 198 -18.84 -18.50 -1.63
CA LYS A 198 -20.28 -18.48 -1.91
C LYS A 198 -20.77 -17.05 -2.14
N LEU A 199 -20.43 -16.47 -3.30
CA LEU A 199 -20.81 -15.10 -3.64
C LEU A 199 -22.32 -14.92 -3.71
N ASP A 200 -23.07 -15.95 -4.13
CA ASP A 200 -24.54 -15.97 -4.09
C ASP A 200 -25.11 -15.83 -2.68
N HIS A 201 -24.39 -16.36 -1.66
CA HIS A 201 -24.77 -16.15 -0.26
C HIS A 201 -24.55 -14.70 0.16
N PHE A 202 -23.41 -14.10 -0.18
CA PHE A 202 -23.12 -12.69 0.08
C PHE A 202 -24.20 -11.80 -0.54
N ARG A 203 -24.56 -12.05 -1.82
CA ARG A 203 -25.61 -11.30 -2.53
C ARG A 203 -26.97 -11.37 -1.85
N ARG A 204 -27.35 -12.52 -1.30
CA ARG A 204 -28.64 -12.68 -0.58
C ARG A 204 -28.69 -11.98 0.75
N GLU A 205 -27.58 -11.97 1.49
CA GLU A 205 -27.52 -11.36 2.84
C GLU A 205 -27.39 -9.84 2.79
N ILE A 206 -26.74 -9.32 1.75
CA ILE A 206 -26.42 -7.90 1.65
C ILE A 206 -27.28 -7.27 0.54
N PRO A 207 -28.26 -6.41 0.90
CA PRO A 207 -29.09 -5.73 -0.10
C PRO A 207 -28.31 -4.62 -0.82
N GLY A 208 -28.77 -4.26 -2.02
CA GLY A 208 -28.23 -3.18 -2.84
C GLY A 208 -27.70 -3.68 -4.18
N GLU A 209 -26.94 -2.83 -4.86
CA GLU A 209 -26.39 -3.15 -6.18
C GLU A 209 -25.21 -4.11 -6.05
N HIS A 210 -25.19 -5.13 -6.88
CA HIS A 210 -24.13 -6.11 -7.01
C HIS A 210 -23.53 -6.06 -8.41
N PHE A 211 -22.71 -7.06 -8.79
CA PHE A 211 -21.97 -7.05 -10.03
C PHE A 211 -22.83 -6.75 -11.27
N ASP A 212 -23.99 -7.42 -11.39
CA ASP A 212 -24.84 -7.29 -12.59
C ASP A 212 -25.48 -5.91 -12.72
N GLU A 213 -25.80 -5.26 -11.58
CA GLU A 213 -26.46 -3.97 -11.53
C GLU A 213 -25.52 -2.78 -11.73
N LEU A 214 -24.20 -2.98 -11.58
CA LEU A 214 -23.22 -1.92 -11.79
C LEU A 214 -23.09 -1.59 -13.29
N GLU A 215 -22.93 -0.31 -13.62
CA GLU A 215 -22.75 0.16 -14.99
C GLU A 215 -21.30 0.64 -15.20
N GLU A 216 -20.66 0.15 -16.28
CA GLU A 216 -19.35 0.67 -16.70
C GLU A 216 -19.47 2.15 -17.10
N GLY A 217 -18.47 2.94 -16.74
CA GLY A 217 -18.47 4.38 -16.94
C GLY A 217 -19.18 5.18 -15.84
N SER A 218 -19.84 4.52 -14.87
CA SER A 218 -20.40 5.20 -13.71
C SER A 218 -19.30 5.92 -12.93
N HIS A 219 -19.58 7.17 -12.53
CA HIS A 219 -18.67 8.00 -11.74
C HIS A 219 -19.30 8.34 -10.39
N TYR A 220 -18.57 8.06 -9.33
CA TYR A 220 -19.02 8.24 -7.95
C TYR A 220 -18.28 9.41 -7.32
N VAL A 221 -19.03 10.40 -6.86
CA VAL A 221 -18.54 11.53 -6.07
C VAL A 221 -18.98 11.30 -4.63
N ILE A 222 -18.02 11.15 -3.72
CA ILE A 222 -18.30 10.84 -2.33
C ILE A 222 -18.25 12.13 -1.53
N ASP A 223 -19.39 12.56 -1.00
CA ASP A 223 -19.49 13.81 -0.20
C ASP A 223 -18.70 13.74 1.12
N ALA A 224 -18.50 12.54 1.65
CA ALA A 224 -17.74 12.35 2.89
C ALA A 224 -16.24 12.59 2.70
N VAL A 225 -15.66 13.32 3.63
CA VAL A 225 -14.23 13.60 3.72
C VAL A 225 -13.66 13.05 5.02
N ASP A 226 -12.35 12.75 5.02
CA ASP A 226 -11.66 12.27 6.22
C ASP A 226 -10.34 13.02 6.42
N SER A 227 -10.11 13.46 7.66
CA SER A 227 -8.85 14.09 8.03
C SER A 227 -7.78 13.03 8.30
N ILE A 228 -6.57 13.27 7.84
CA ILE A 228 -5.41 12.46 8.16
C ILE A 228 -5.03 12.64 9.63
N THR A 229 -5.16 11.58 10.40
CA THR A 229 -4.73 11.51 11.81
C THR A 229 -3.97 10.22 12.06
N SER A 230 -3.19 10.15 13.14
CA SER A 230 -2.54 8.91 13.60
C SER A 230 -1.66 8.22 12.53
N ALA A 231 -1.03 8.99 11.64
CA ALA A 231 -0.19 8.44 10.58
C ALA A 231 1.06 7.71 11.13
N PRO A 232 1.75 8.19 12.20
CA PRO A 232 2.88 7.48 12.79
C PRO A 232 2.52 6.12 13.39
N GLU A 233 1.28 5.94 13.83
CA GLU A 233 0.79 4.69 14.41
C GLU A 233 0.73 3.59 13.34
N LEU A 234 0.25 3.90 12.14
CA LEU A 234 0.29 2.96 11.00
C LEU A 234 1.73 2.61 10.61
N VAL A 235 2.65 3.59 10.63
CA VAL A 235 4.07 3.36 10.35
C VAL A 235 4.65 2.32 11.30
N ARG A 236 4.36 2.42 12.61
CA ARG A 236 4.82 1.46 13.62
C ARG A 236 4.15 0.10 13.48
N LEU A 237 2.83 0.07 13.26
CA LEU A 237 2.08 -1.17 13.08
C LEU A 237 2.64 -2.03 11.91
N THR A 238 3.08 -1.36 10.87
CA THR A 238 3.56 -1.99 9.62
C THR A 238 5.08 -2.21 9.59
N LEU A 239 5.78 -1.93 10.69
CA LEU A 239 7.24 -2.02 10.78
C LEU A 239 7.97 -1.18 9.71
N ASN A 240 7.33 -0.12 9.24
CA ASN A 240 7.91 0.78 8.26
C ASN A 240 9.02 1.63 8.91
N VAL A 241 10.22 1.55 8.35
CA VAL A 241 11.41 2.27 8.84
C VAL A 241 11.87 3.40 7.91
N ALA A 242 11.01 3.80 6.96
CA ALA A 242 11.31 4.94 6.09
C ALA A 242 11.36 6.25 6.90
N LYS A 243 12.52 6.90 6.88
CA LYS A 243 12.81 8.05 7.74
C LYS A 243 11.85 9.21 7.56
N ALA A 244 11.42 9.48 6.32
CA ALA A 244 10.49 10.56 6.01
C ALA A 244 9.12 10.44 6.72
N HIS A 245 8.71 9.21 7.10
CA HIS A 245 7.45 8.95 7.81
C HIS A 245 7.61 9.02 9.34
N ILE A 246 8.84 8.97 9.83
CA ILE A 246 9.15 8.90 11.27
C ILE A 246 9.61 10.26 11.80
N ASP A 247 10.48 10.94 11.04
CA ASP A 247 11.17 12.16 11.46
C ASP A 247 10.98 13.29 10.45
N ALA A 248 10.47 14.42 10.95
CA ALA A 248 10.26 15.62 10.15
C ALA A 248 11.56 16.19 9.54
N ALA A 249 12.69 16.08 10.27
CA ALA A 249 13.99 16.56 9.79
C ALA A 249 14.54 15.71 8.62
N SER A 250 14.13 14.44 8.54
CA SER A 250 14.48 13.53 7.44
C SER A 250 13.58 13.70 6.21
N SER A 251 12.52 14.48 6.31
CA SER A 251 11.60 14.75 5.20
C SER A 251 12.04 16.02 4.44
N PRO A 252 12.00 16.02 3.11
CA PRO A 252 12.34 17.21 2.31
C PRO A 252 11.34 18.37 2.50
N TYR A 253 10.26 18.15 3.23
CA TYR A 253 9.18 19.12 3.45
C TYR A 253 9.22 19.78 4.84
N GLY A 254 10.17 19.42 5.71
CA GLY A 254 10.22 19.89 7.10
C GLY A 254 9.04 19.44 7.97
N LYS A 255 8.21 18.54 7.44
CA LYS A 255 7.09 17.88 8.13
C LYS A 255 7.18 16.37 7.86
N ARG A 256 6.68 15.52 8.77
CA ARG A 256 6.60 14.08 8.48
C ARG A 256 5.67 13.86 7.29
N LEU A 257 6.19 13.13 6.30
CA LEU A 257 5.37 12.68 5.17
C LEU A 257 4.46 11.54 5.63
N VAL A 258 3.19 11.62 5.32
CA VAL A 258 2.26 10.52 5.59
C VAL A 258 2.64 9.29 4.75
N TYR A 259 2.61 8.12 5.37
CA TYR A 259 2.82 6.86 4.67
C TYR A 259 1.72 6.65 3.63
N GLY A 260 2.08 6.36 2.38
CA GLY A 260 1.13 6.24 1.27
C GLY A 260 0.01 5.23 1.52
N GLY A 261 0.30 4.17 2.28
CA GLY A 261 -0.70 3.20 2.71
C GLY A 261 -1.84 3.79 3.55
N HIS A 262 -1.59 4.90 4.25
CA HIS A 262 -2.65 5.63 4.97
C HIS A 262 -3.64 6.27 4.00
N THR A 263 -3.13 6.97 2.98
CA THR A 263 -3.95 7.59 1.93
C THR A 263 -4.79 6.56 1.19
N ILE A 264 -4.19 5.42 0.81
CA ILE A 264 -4.87 4.31 0.15
C ILE A 264 -5.98 3.73 1.05
N SER A 265 -5.71 3.55 2.34
CA SER A 265 -6.70 2.97 3.27
C SER A 265 -7.88 3.90 3.52
N LEU A 266 -7.67 5.22 3.58
CA LEU A 266 -8.79 6.19 3.63
C LEU A 266 -9.58 6.21 2.32
N ALA A 267 -8.91 6.16 1.16
CA ALA A 267 -9.60 6.05 -0.13
C ALA A 267 -10.47 4.78 -0.19
N SER A 268 -9.96 3.63 0.24
CA SER A 268 -10.72 2.39 0.35
C SER A 268 -11.95 2.55 1.26
N SER A 269 -11.76 3.15 2.43
CA SER A 269 -12.87 3.42 3.36
C SER A 269 -13.96 4.30 2.73
N GLN A 270 -13.57 5.30 1.94
CA GLN A 270 -14.53 6.15 1.23
C GLN A 270 -15.22 5.38 0.10
N ILE A 271 -14.49 4.55 -0.68
CA ILE A 271 -15.07 3.68 -1.70
C ILE A 271 -16.12 2.74 -1.10
N THR A 272 -15.83 2.10 0.05
CA THR A 272 -16.78 1.16 0.68
C THR A 272 -18.03 1.84 1.26
N ARG A 273 -18.04 3.17 1.40
CA ARG A 273 -19.27 3.94 1.70
C ARG A 273 -20.19 4.05 0.49
N ALA A 274 -19.63 4.14 -0.72
CA ALA A 274 -20.37 4.21 -1.96
C ALA A 274 -20.69 2.83 -2.57
N LEU A 275 -19.78 1.86 -2.40
CA LEU A 275 -19.97 0.46 -2.82
C LEU A 275 -19.98 -0.47 -1.59
N PRO A 276 -21.06 -0.48 -0.78
CA PRO A 276 -21.13 -1.28 0.45
C PRO A 276 -21.17 -2.79 0.18
N ASN A 277 -21.37 -3.20 -1.06
CA ASN A 277 -21.46 -4.59 -1.52
C ASN A 277 -20.17 -5.10 -2.15
N LEU A 278 -19.08 -4.33 -2.06
CA LEU A 278 -17.75 -4.80 -2.39
C LEU A 278 -17.37 -5.95 -1.45
N VAL A 279 -17.04 -7.12 -2.03
CA VAL A 279 -16.70 -8.32 -1.26
C VAL A 279 -15.28 -8.22 -0.70
N THR A 280 -14.31 -7.85 -1.57
CA THR A 280 -12.91 -7.62 -1.21
C THR A 280 -12.17 -6.90 -2.34
N LEU A 281 -10.97 -6.40 -2.04
CA LEU A 281 -10.01 -5.94 -3.06
C LEU A 281 -9.06 -7.08 -3.40
N VAL A 282 -8.70 -7.25 -4.67
CA VAL A 282 -7.90 -8.38 -5.15
C VAL A 282 -6.61 -8.00 -5.85
N ALA A 283 -6.55 -6.82 -6.48
CA ALA A 283 -5.35 -6.40 -7.20
C ALA A 283 -5.29 -4.88 -7.38
N TRP A 284 -4.09 -4.36 -7.70
CA TRP A 284 -3.89 -2.98 -8.16
C TRP A 284 -3.26 -3.01 -9.55
N ARG A 285 -3.89 -2.35 -10.52
CA ARG A 285 -3.27 -2.10 -11.83
C ARG A 285 -2.16 -1.07 -11.73
N SER A 286 -2.44 0.02 -11.02
CA SER A 286 -1.46 1.07 -10.72
C SER A 286 -1.80 1.79 -9.42
N CYS A 287 -0.80 2.42 -8.83
CA CYS A 287 -1.00 3.26 -7.65
C CYS A 287 0.12 4.32 -7.64
N ASP A 288 -0.26 5.56 -7.97
CA ASP A 288 0.66 6.68 -8.13
C ASP A 288 0.37 7.77 -7.11
N HIS A 289 1.31 7.96 -6.18
CA HIS A 289 1.28 9.09 -5.25
C HIS A 289 1.82 10.33 -5.97
N THR A 290 0.92 11.24 -6.35
CA THR A 290 1.24 12.40 -7.20
C THR A 290 1.74 13.61 -6.42
N GLN A 291 1.31 13.76 -5.16
CA GLN A 291 1.69 14.85 -4.28
C GLN A 291 1.84 14.35 -2.83
N PRO A 292 2.64 15.03 -1.99
CA PRO A 292 2.81 14.68 -0.60
C PRO A 292 1.53 14.96 0.21
N VAL A 293 1.29 14.10 1.21
CA VAL A 293 0.18 14.23 2.18
C VAL A 293 0.79 14.39 3.58
N PHE A 294 0.16 15.20 4.43
CA PHE A 294 0.58 15.47 5.78
C PHE A 294 -0.55 15.24 6.79
N GLU A 295 -0.20 15.03 8.05
CA GLU A 295 -1.21 15.00 9.13
C GLU A 295 -2.00 16.31 9.18
N GLY A 296 -3.30 16.21 9.34
CA GLY A 296 -4.22 17.34 9.29
C GLY A 296 -4.77 17.66 7.89
N ASP A 297 -4.20 17.09 6.81
CA ASP A 297 -4.83 17.20 5.48
C ASP A 297 -6.17 16.47 5.48
N VAL A 298 -7.11 16.97 4.69
CA VAL A 298 -8.45 16.39 4.51
C VAL A 298 -8.50 15.74 3.14
N LEU A 299 -8.86 14.45 3.09
CA LEU A 299 -8.93 13.68 1.86
C LEU A 299 -10.36 13.54 1.35
N HIS A 300 -10.50 13.63 0.04
CA HIS A 300 -11.72 13.42 -0.72
C HIS A 300 -11.44 12.47 -1.88
N THR A 301 -12.27 11.44 -2.05
CA THR A 301 -12.12 10.43 -3.10
C THR A 301 -13.29 10.50 -4.08
N GLU A 302 -12.97 10.52 -5.36
CA GLU A 302 -13.90 10.23 -6.45
C GLU A 302 -13.41 8.95 -7.14
N PHE A 303 -14.32 8.14 -7.69
CA PHE A 303 -13.91 6.98 -8.49
C PHE A 303 -14.90 6.67 -9.61
N SER A 304 -14.41 5.97 -10.65
CA SER A 304 -15.22 5.41 -11.73
C SER A 304 -15.12 3.89 -11.77
N ILE A 305 -16.12 3.26 -12.40
CA ILE A 305 -16.07 1.86 -12.82
C ILE A 305 -15.58 1.84 -14.25
N ASP A 306 -14.30 1.46 -14.44
CA ASP A 306 -13.68 1.48 -15.78
C ASP A 306 -14.00 0.23 -16.60
N ALA A 307 -14.14 -0.94 -15.96
CA ALA A 307 -14.47 -2.20 -16.63
C ALA A 307 -15.07 -3.24 -15.65
N LYS A 308 -15.75 -4.23 -16.21
CA LYS A 308 -16.35 -5.36 -15.49
C LYS A 308 -15.91 -6.68 -16.14
N HIS A 309 -15.53 -7.65 -15.33
CA HIS A 309 -15.08 -8.98 -15.78
C HIS A 309 -15.88 -10.06 -15.05
N PRO A 310 -16.87 -10.71 -15.72
CA PRO A 310 -17.70 -11.73 -15.08
C PRO A 310 -16.87 -12.97 -14.73
N LEU A 311 -17.12 -13.56 -13.55
CA LEU A 311 -16.52 -14.80 -13.12
C LEU A 311 -17.44 -16.00 -13.42
N ALA A 312 -16.86 -17.15 -13.76
CA ALA A 312 -17.63 -18.36 -14.07
C ALA A 312 -18.46 -18.86 -12.87
N ALA A 313 -18.01 -18.59 -11.65
CA ALA A 313 -18.69 -18.97 -10.40
C ALA A 313 -19.82 -17.98 -9.99
N GLY A 314 -20.06 -16.95 -10.76
CA GLY A 314 -20.99 -15.84 -10.46
C GLY A 314 -20.29 -14.63 -9.88
N GLY A 315 -20.96 -13.46 -9.92
CA GLY A 315 -20.35 -12.18 -9.62
C GLY A 315 -19.26 -11.81 -10.62
N GLY A 316 -18.32 -10.96 -10.21
CA GLY A 316 -17.24 -10.57 -11.11
C GLY A 316 -16.24 -9.61 -10.49
N LEU A 317 -15.19 -9.35 -11.24
CA LEU A 317 -14.19 -8.34 -10.93
C LEU A 317 -14.62 -6.99 -11.49
N VAL A 318 -14.40 -5.92 -10.73
CA VAL A 318 -14.64 -4.54 -11.16
C VAL A 318 -13.36 -3.75 -11.11
N ASP A 319 -13.02 -3.11 -12.21
CA ASP A 319 -11.91 -2.16 -12.28
C ASP A 319 -12.40 -0.79 -11.81
N LEU A 320 -11.84 -0.32 -10.70
CA LEU A 320 -12.14 0.98 -10.12
C LEU A 320 -10.95 1.92 -10.34
N HIS A 321 -11.21 3.11 -10.82
CA HIS A 321 -10.22 4.18 -10.93
C HIS A 321 -10.54 5.26 -9.90
N ALA A 322 -9.79 5.30 -8.84
CA ALA A 322 -9.96 6.25 -7.75
C ALA A 322 -8.95 7.39 -7.85
N VAL A 323 -9.44 8.61 -7.77
CA VAL A 323 -8.66 9.85 -7.67
C VAL A 323 -8.90 10.47 -6.32
N VAL A 324 -7.81 10.63 -5.54
CA VAL A 324 -7.88 11.25 -4.22
C VAL A 324 -7.30 12.64 -4.27
N ARG A 325 -8.07 13.59 -3.76
CA ARG A 325 -7.64 14.97 -3.57
C ARG A 325 -7.43 15.26 -2.09
N ALA A 326 -6.49 16.14 -1.81
CA ALA A 326 -6.24 16.62 -0.46
C ALA A 326 -6.39 18.13 -0.40
N THR A 327 -7.15 18.60 0.58
CA THR A 327 -7.14 19.99 1.01
C THR A 327 -6.20 20.13 2.20
N ARG A 328 -5.29 21.12 2.18
CA ARG A 328 -4.36 21.34 3.30
C ARG A 328 -5.14 21.76 4.56
N GLY A 329 -4.80 21.17 5.69
CA GLY A 329 -5.49 21.44 6.95
C GLY A 329 -5.46 22.92 7.38
N ASP A 330 -4.40 23.65 7.05
CA ASP A 330 -4.24 25.09 7.26
C ASP A 330 -4.93 25.96 6.19
N GLN A 331 -5.44 25.37 5.11
CA GLN A 331 -6.06 26.03 3.95
C GLN A 331 -7.46 25.48 3.65
N ALA A 332 -8.08 24.79 4.62
CA ALA A 332 -9.38 24.12 4.44
C ALA A 332 -10.54 25.05 4.03
N GLN A 333 -10.35 26.37 4.12
CA GLN A 333 -11.34 27.37 3.71
C GLN A 333 -11.09 27.95 2.31
N ASP A 334 -10.00 27.52 1.62
CA ASP A 334 -9.71 27.93 0.24
C ASP A 334 -10.08 26.81 -0.75
N PRO A 335 -11.20 26.92 -1.50
CA PRO A 335 -11.62 25.90 -2.48
C PRO A 335 -10.59 25.66 -3.62
N GLY A 336 -9.62 26.55 -3.80
CA GLY A 336 -8.56 26.42 -4.79
C GLY A 336 -7.32 25.68 -4.31
N ALA A 337 -7.28 25.27 -3.04
CA ALA A 337 -6.11 24.62 -2.43
C ALA A 337 -6.07 23.09 -2.57
N GLU A 338 -7.03 22.49 -3.30
CA GLU A 338 -7.04 21.06 -3.54
C GLU A 338 -5.92 20.61 -4.49
N ALA A 339 -5.28 19.51 -4.12
CA ALA A 339 -4.28 18.86 -4.97
C ALA A 339 -4.61 17.37 -5.10
N THR A 340 -4.49 16.82 -6.31
CA THR A 340 -4.53 15.36 -6.50
C THR A 340 -3.30 14.75 -5.84
N VAL A 341 -3.52 13.82 -4.92
CA VAL A 341 -2.47 13.18 -4.12
C VAL A 341 -2.30 11.71 -4.42
N LEU A 342 -3.34 11.07 -4.96
CA LEU A 342 -3.31 9.66 -5.34
C LEU A 342 -4.14 9.44 -6.61
N ASP A 343 -3.57 8.70 -7.56
CA ASP A 343 -4.25 8.06 -8.69
C ASP A 343 -4.11 6.54 -8.50
N TRP A 344 -5.24 5.85 -8.26
CA TRP A 344 -5.24 4.44 -7.87
C TRP A 344 -6.23 3.64 -8.71
N ARG A 345 -5.68 2.70 -9.48
CA ARG A 345 -6.48 1.74 -10.26
C ARG A 345 -6.48 0.41 -9.54
N VAL A 346 -7.60 0.08 -8.94
CA VAL A 346 -7.78 -1.10 -8.08
C VAL A 346 -8.86 -2.02 -8.64
N ILE A 347 -8.68 -3.31 -8.45
CA ILE A 347 -9.66 -4.33 -8.83
C ILE A 347 -10.33 -4.86 -7.57
N GLY A 348 -11.64 -4.74 -7.54
CA GLY A 348 -12.49 -5.29 -6.50
C GLY A 348 -13.27 -6.52 -6.96
N LEU A 349 -13.67 -7.37 -6.02
CA LEU A 349 -14.61 -8.47 -6.24
C LEU A 349 -16.01 -8.03 -5.82
N MET A 350 -16.99 -8.21 -6.69
CA MET A 350 -18.42 -8.00 -6.43
C MET A 350 -19.18 -9.32 -6.59
N ALA A 351 -20.24 -9.50 -5.77
CA ALA A 351 -21.08 -10.70 -5.84
C ALA A 351 -22.16 -10.58 -6.90
#